data_061d611d5a71f954c2412b6fc95ccb8a
#
_entry.id   061d611d5a71f954c2412b6fc95ccb8a
#
_cell.length_a   1.000
_cell.length_b   1.000
_cell.length_c   1.000
_cell.angle_alpha   90.00
_cell.angle_beta   90.00
_cell.angle_gamma   90.00
#
_symmetry.space_group_name_H-M   'P 1'
#
loop_
_entity.id
_entity.type
_entity.pdbx_description
1 polymer ?
#
loop_
_entity_poly.entity_id
_entity_poly.type
_entity_poly.pdbx_seq_one_letter_code
_entity_poly.pdbx_strand_id
1 'polypeptide(L)'
;MAVIVPCYREARLIKRTISGIPAFVDRIVVVDDASDDGTAETVRALTDPRIELVVHAENRGVGAAIVSGYRAALAAGADVLAVMAGDAQMDPADLPRVVAPVALGRASYVKGNRFLHARVSDMPLARRVAGKLLALATRAATGLSIDDCQCGYTAISRAAVLALSLDDLWPRFGYPNDLLGMLAARGFVIEEVSVRPVYGDEQSGVRPWHALTILGLIARRYVRQLPARRALPEALRADRAIDDLLSEAE
;
A
#
# COMPACT_ATOMS: atom_id res chain seq x y z
N MET A 1 -8.38 -0.36 -14.66
CA MET A 1 -8.00 -0.43 -13.24
C MET A 1 -7.66 -1.86 -12.85
N ALA A 2 -6.64 -2.08 -12.02
CA ALA A 2 -6.27 -3.41 -11.55
C ALA A 2 -6.24 -3.50 -10.02
N VAL A 3 -6.60 -4.68 -9.48
CA VAL A 3 -6.37 -5.05 -8.07
C VAL A 3 -5.28 -6.10 -8.01
N ILE A 4 -4.23 -5.81 -7.24
CA ILE A 4 -3.14 -6.73 -6.96
C ILE A 4 -3.46 -7.48 -5.66
N VAL A 5 -3.44 -8.80 -5.72
CA VAL A 5 -3.75 -9.69 -4.59
C VAL A 5 -2.51 -10.52 -4.25
N PRO A 6 -1.58 -9.98 -3.43
CA PRO A 6 -0.47 -10.78 -2.93
C PRO A 6 -1.00 -11.83 -1.96
N CYS A 7 -0.54 -13.08 -2.09
CA CYS A 7 -0.93 -14.17 -1.22
C CYS A 7 0.23 -15.13 -0.95
N TYR A 8 0.23 -15.71 0.24
CA TYR A 8 1.14 -16.77 0.66
C TYR A 8 0.47 -17.64 1.70
N ARG A 9 0.18 -18.90 1.37
CA ARG A 9 -0.55 -19.88 2.21
C ARG A 9 -1.95 -19.39 2.59
N GLU A 10 -2.71 -18.97 1.56
CA GLU A 10 -4.06 -18.42 1.72
C GLU A 10 -5.15 -19.28 1.03
N ALA A 11 -4.91 -20.59 0.83
CA ALA A 11 -5.85 -21.50 0.16
C ALA A 11 -7.29 -21.43 0.74
N ARG A 12 -7.41 -21.19 2.05
CA ARG A 12 -8.70 -21.09 2.76
C ARG A 12 -9.44 -19.77 2.52
N LEU A 13 -8.72 -18.68 2.29
CA LEU A 13 -9.26 -17.31 2.30
C LEU A 13 -9.26 -16.66 0.90
N ILE A 14 -8.36 -17.07 0.02
CA ILE A 14 -8.15 -16.43 -1.28
C ILE A 14 -9.41 -16.38 -2.15
N LYS A 15 -10.22 -17.44 -2.15
CA LYS A 15 -11.49 -17.47 -2.89
C LYS A 15 -12.45 -16.39 -2.38
N ARG A 16 -12.55 -16.23 -1.04
CA ARG A 16 -13.40 -15.20 -0.42
C ARG A 16 -12.93 -13.80 -0.81
N THR A 17 -11.62 -13.55 -0.78
CA THR A 17 -11.04 -12.28 -1.18
C THR A 17 -11.39 -11.95 -2.63
N ILE A 18 -11.10 -12.86 -3.56
CA ILE A 18 -11.30 -12.63 -5.00
C ILE A 18 -12.78 -12.44 -5.33
N SER A 19 -13.67 -13.30 -4.81
CA SER A 19 -15.11 -13.23 -5.07
C SER A 19 -15.75 -11.95 -4.53
N GLY A 20 -15.12 -11.26 -3.58
CA GLY A 20 -15.59 -9.98 -3.04
C GLY A 20 -15.17 -8.76 -3.90
N ILE A 21 -14.25 -8.91 -4.84
CA ILE A 21 -13.75 -7.79 -5.64
C ILE A 21 -14.84 -7.28 -6.58
N PRO A 22 -15.22 -5.98 -6.49
CA PRO A 22 -16.33 -5.42 -7.26
C PRO A 22 -16.16 -5.52 -8.78
N ALA A 23 -17.30 -5.51 -9.50
CA ALA A 23 -17.32 -5.67 -10.95
C ALA A 23 -16.68 -4.52 -11.74
N PHE A 24 -16.49 -3.33 -11.13
CA PHE A 24 -15.84 -2.21 -11.80
C PHE A 24 -14.32 -2.39 -11.95
N VAL A 25 -13.74 -3.43 -11.34
CA VAL A 25 -12.33 -3.79 -11.50
C VAL A 25 -12.16 -4.57 -12.80
N ASP A 26 -11.29 -4.09 -13.68
CA ASP A 26 -11.06 -4.70 -15.00
C ASP A 26 -10.14 -5.92 -14.92
N ARG A 27 -9.21 -5.95 -13.94
CA ARG A 27 -8.19 -7.02 -13.80
C ARG A 27 -7.88 -7.30 -12.34
N ILE A 28 -7.72 -8.58 -12.03
CA ILE A 28 -7.32 -9.08 -10.71
C ILE A 28 -6.00 -9.84 -10.88
N VAL A 29 -4.89 -9.22 -10.48
CA VAL A 29 -3.56 -9.85 -10.55
C VAL A 29 -3.28 -10.53 -9.21
N VAL A 30 -3.45 -11.84 -9.17
CA VAL A 30 -3.11 -12.65 -8.00
C VAL A 30 -1.65 -13.04 -8.08
N VAL A 31 -0.87 -12.70 -7.05
CA VAL A 31 0.55 -13.07 -6.98
C VAL A 31 0.75 -14.04 -5.83
N ASP A 32 0.92 -15.31 -6.16
CA ASP A 32 1.23 -16.36 -5.22
C ASP A 32 2.74 -16.45 -4.97
N ASP A 33 3.15 -16.13 -3.74
CA ASP A 33 4.55 -16.05 -3.34
C ASP A 33 5.13 -17.42 -2.94
N ALA A 34 4.98 -18.41 -3.83
CA ALA A 34 5.43 -19.80 -3.65
C ALA A 34 4.73 -20.52 -2.49
N SER A 35 3.38 -20.51 -2.48
CA SER A 35 2.59 -21.28 -1.51
C SER A 35 2.70 -22.79 -1.75
N ASP A 36 2.66 -23.55 -0.66
CA ASP A 36 2.70 -25.02 -0.62
C ASP A 36 1.41 -25.66 -0.06
N ASP A 37 0.35 -24.84 0.09
CA ASP A 37 -0.93 -25.24 0.70
C ASP A 37 -2.09 -25.40 -0.29
N GLY A 38 -1.82 -25.29 -1.60
CA GLY A 38 -2.85 -25.36 -2.64
C GLY A 38 -3.48 -23.98 -2.98
N THR A 39 -2.87 -22.87 -2.56
CA THR A 39 -3.35 -21.52 -2.90
C THR A 39 -3.44 -21.31 -4.41
N ALA A 40 -2.36 -21.62 -5.17
CA ALA A 40 -2.34 -21.44 -6.63
C ALA A 40 -3.39 -22.30 -7.34
N GLU A 41 -3.58 -23.54 -6.91
CA GLU A 41 -4.60 -24.46 -7.41
C GLU A 41 -6.01 -23.93 -7.16
N THR A 42 -6.25 -23.37 -5.96
CA THR A 42 -7.53 -22.74 -5.61
C THR A 42 -7.83 -21.56 -6.55
N VAL A 43 -6.83 -20.73 -6.86
CA VAL A 43 -7.00 -19.60 -7.79
C VAL A 43 -7.25 -20.08 -9.21
N ARG A 44 -6.52 -21.11 -9.70
CA ARG A 44 -6.71 -21.68 -11.06
C ARG A 44 -8.10 -22.29 -11.26
N ALA A 45 -8.74 -22.75 -10.18
CA ALA A 45 -10.09 -23.29 -10.23
C ALA A 45 -11.20 -22.22 -10.32
N LEU A 46 -10.88 -20.94 -10.16
CA LEU A 46 -11.81 -19.84 -10.30
C LEU A 46 -12.05 -19.52 -11.78
N THR A 47 -13.32 -19.24 -12.14
CA THR A 47 -13.72 -19.00 -13.53
C THR A 47 -13.86 -17.52 -13.89
N ASP A 48 -13.45 -16.61 -13.00
CA ASP A 48 -13.53 -15.16 -13.25
C ASP A 48 -12.51 -14.75 -14.32
N PRO A 49 -12.94 -14.24 -15.50
CA PRO A 49 -12.05 -13.91 -16.60
C PRO A 49 -11.09 -12.74 -16.32
N ARG A 50 -11.32 -12.00 -15.23
CA ARG A 50 -10.45 -10.89 -14.81
C ARG A 50 -9.16 -11.36 -14.14
N ILE A 51 -9.11 -12.63 -13.72
CA ILE A 51 -7.99 -13.17 -12.95
C ILE A 51 -6.78 -13.44 -13.84
N GLU A 52 -5.65 -12.90 -13.42
CA GLU A 52 -4.32 -13.25 -13.90
C GLU A 52 -3.51 -13.77 -12.71
N LEU A 53 -3.02 -15.01 -12.80
CA LEU A 53 -2.21 -15.64 -11.75
C LEU A 53 -0.72 -15.57 -12.10
N VAL A 54 0.06 -14.96 -11.22
CA VAL A 54 1.53 -14.96 -11.23
C VAL A 54 2.00 -15.83 -10.06
N VAL A 55 2.86 -16.80 -10.31
CA VAL A 55 3.40 -17.70 -9.27
C VAL A 55 4.92 -17.51 -9.19
N HIS A 56 5.42 -17.18 -8.00
CA HIS A 56 6.85 -17.12 -7.75
C HIS A 56 7.45 -18.54 -7.60
N ALA A 57 8.68 -18.74 -8.06
CA ALA A 57 9.40 -20.00 -7.88
C ALA A 57 9.85 -20.24 -6.43
N GLU A 58 10.03 -19.16 -5.67
CA GLU A 58 10.43 -19.16 -4.25
C GLU A 58 9.75 -18.00 -3.50
N ASN A 59 9.64 -18.11 -2.17
CA ASN A 59 9.06 -17.03 -1.35
C ASN A 59 10.00 -15.83 -1.30
N ARG A 60 9.60 -14.75 -1.97
CA ARG A 60 10.33 -13.49 -2.09
C ARG A 60 9.83 -12.41 -1.12
N GLY A 61 8.67 -12.63 -0.52
CA GLY A 61 8.02 -11.74 0.44
C GLY A 61 6.96 -10.82 -0.19
N VAL A 62 6.09 -10.31 0.68
CA VAL A 62 4.89 -9.54 0.28
C VAL A 62 5.22 -8.30 -0.57
N GLY A 63 6.31 -7.59 -0.27
CA GLY A 63 6.73 -6.43 -1.08
C GLY A 63 7.14 -6.84 -2.49
N ALA A 64 7.85 -7.97 -2.65
CA ALA A 64 8.22 -8.50 -3.95
C ALA A 64 6.98 -8.98 -4.73
N ALA A 65 6.01 -9.61 -4.06
CA ALA A 65 4.76 -10.00 -4.68
C ALA A 65 3.98 -8.78 -5.20
N ILE A 66 3.93 -7.70 -4.43
CA ILE A 66 3.30 -6.44 -4.86
C ILE A 66 4.03 -5.84 -6.08
N VAL A 67 5.36 -5.84 -6.08
CA VAL A 67 6.15 -5.37 -7.24
C VAL A 67 5.84 -6.18 -8.49
N SER A 68 5.78 -7.51 -8.38
CA SER A 68 5.39 -8.38 -9.50
C SER A 68 3.97 -8.07 -9.99
N GLY A 69 3.02 -7.85 -9.06
CA GLY A 69 1.66 -7.45 -9.38
C GLY A 69 1.57 -6.08 -10.05
N TYR A 70 2.34 -5.09 -9.59
CA TYR A 70 2.41 -3.78 -10.24
C TYR A 70 2.93 -3.89 -11.68
N ARG A 71 3.98 -4.70 -11.90
CA ARG A 71 4.53 -4.92 -13.25
C ARG A 71 3.52 -5.56 -14.19
N ALA A 72 2.82 -6.60 -13.75
CA ALA A 72 1.77 -7.25 -14.53
C ALA A 72 0.62 -6.28 -14.85
N ALA A 73 0.12 -5.54 -13.86
CA ALA A 73 -0.93 -4.55 -14.03
C ALA A 73 -0.53 -3.42 -15.00
N LEU A 74 0.72 -2.93 -14.90
CA LEU A 74 1.25 -1.91 -15.83
C LEU A 74 1.35 -2.43 -17.26
N ALA A 75 1.82 -3.66 -17.45
CA ALA A 75 1.91 -4.32 -18.76
C ALA A 75 0.52 -4.49 -19.40
N ALA A 76 -0.51 -4.70 -18.56
CA ALA A 76 -1.90 -4.76 -18.98
C ALA A 76 -2.56 -3.37 -19.18
N GLY A 77 -1.82 -2.27 -19.06
CA GLY A 77 -2.30 -0.92 -19.31
C GLY A 77 -3.14 -0.30 -18.18
N ALA A 78 -3.08 -0.82 -16.95
CA ALA A 78 -3.84 -0.25 -15.84
C ALA A 78 -3.32 1.14 -15.43
N ASP A 79 -4.22 2.12 -15.23
CA ASP A 79 -3.90 3.48 -14.79
C ASP A 79 -4.01 3.65 -13.27
N VAL A 80 -4.88 2.88 -12.64
CA VAL A 80 -5.06 2.83 -11.18
C VAL A 80 -4.81 1.40 -10.72
N LEU A 81 -3.92 1.25 -9.74
CA LEU A 81 -3.50 -0.04 -9.19
C LEU A 81 -3.82 -0.06 -7.69
N ALA A 82 -4.65 -0.98 -7.24
CA ALA A 82 -4.96 -1.16 -5.82
C ALA A 82 -4.35 -2.44 -5.28
N VAL A 83 -3.99 -2.46 -4.00
CA VAL A 83 -3.52 -3.67 -3.30
C VAL A 83 -4.59 -4.13 -2.33
N MET A 84 -4.95 -5.42 -2.41
CA MET A 84 -5.89 -6.08 -1.55
C MET A 84 -5.38 -7.48 -1.23
N ALA A 85 -4.85 -7.69 -0.01
CA ALA A 85 -4.19 -8.94 0.36
C ALA A 85 -5.14 -10.15 0.34
N GLY A 86 -4.59 -11.34 0.06
CA GLY A 86 -5.35 -12.58 -0.07
C GLY A 86 -5.96 -13.14 1.22
N ASP A 87 -5.64 -12.53 2.36
CA ASP A 87 -6.01 -12.94 3.73
C ASP A 87 -7.43 -12.52 4.17
N ALA A 88 -8.22 -11.94 3.27
CA ALA A 88 -9.58 -11.45 3.52
C ALA A 88 -9.70 -10.40 4.66
N GLN A 89 -8.60 -9.73 5.04
CA GLN A 89 -8.61 -8.64 6.03
C GLN A 89 -9.00 -7.28 5.48
N MET A 90 -9.19 -7.16 4.18
CA MET A 90 -9.57 -5.91 3.50
C MET A 90 -11.01 -6.02 3.00
N ASP A 91 -11.90 -5.16 3.53
CA ASP A 91 -13.30 -5.18 3.13
C ASP A 91 -13.43 -4.68 1.68
N PRO A 92 -13.97 -5.50 0.76
CA PRO A 92 -14.16 -5.08 -0.63
C PRO A 92 -15.09 -3.87 -0.78
N ALA A 93 -15.99 -3.65 0.18
CA ALA A 93 -16.88 -2.48 0.20
C ALA A 93 -16.13 -1.15 0.36
N ASP A 94 -14.90 -1.17 0.88
CA ASP A 94 -14.05 0.01 1.00
C ASP A 94 -13.24 0.31 -0.27
N LEU A 95 -13.14 -0.63 -1.22
CA LEU A 95 -12.33 -0.46 -2.44
C LEU A 95 -12.70 0.81 -3.22
N PRO A 96 -13.96 1.16 -3.45
CA PRO A 96 -14.31 2.41 -4.15
C PRO A 96 -13.72 3.64 -3.47
N ARG A 97 -13.73 3.68 -2.12
CA ARG A 97 -13.17 4.79 -1.34
C ARG A 97 -11.65 4.85 -1.45
N VAL A 98 -10.98 3.70 -1.48
CA VAL A 98 -9.52 3.60 -1.61
C VAL A 98 -9.05 4.06 -2.98
N VAL A 99 -9.78 3.74 -4.05
CA VAL A 99 -9.33 4.05 -5.42
C VAL A 99 -9.77 5.44 -5.91
N ALA A 100 -10.87 5.98 -5.38
CA ALA A 100 -11.47 7.22 -5.89
C ALA A 100 -10.50 8.42 -5.92
N PRO A 101 -9.68 8.72 -4.88
CA PRO A 101 -8.78 9.87 -4.94
C PRO A 101 -7.74 9.74 -6.05
N VAL A 102 -7.25 8.51 -6.33
CA VAL A 102 -6.30 8.27 -7.43
C VAL A 102 -7.01 8.38 -8.78
N ALA A 103 -8.18 7.77 -8.93
CA ALA A 103 -8.94 7.80 -10.17
C ALA A 103 -9.40 9.21 -10.56
N LEU A 104 -9.64 10.08 -9.57
CA LEU A 104 -9.99 11.48 -9.76
C LEU A 104 -8.77 12.42 -9.88
N GLY A 105 -7.55 11.90 -9.84
CA GLY A 105 -6.32 12.69 -9.94
C GLY A 105 -5.99 13.57 -8.72
N ARG A 106 -6.70 13.40 -7.59
CA ARG A 106 -6.46 14.17 -6.36
C ARG A 106 -5.23 13.71 -5.59
N ALA A 107 -4.93 12.42 -5.65
CA ALA A 107 -3.77 11.81 -5.01
C ALA A 107 -3.03 10.90 -5.98
N SER A 108 -1.71 10.80 -5.80
CA SER A 108 -0.88 9.81 -6.52
C SER A 108 -0.84 8.46 -5.81
N TYR A 109 -1.08 8.48 -4.50
CA TYR A 109 -1.15 7.30 -3.66
C TYR A 109 -2.20 7.48 -2.55
N VAL A 110 -2.98 6.46 -2.32
CA VAL A 110 -3.97 6.39 -1.25
C VAL A 110 -3.63 5.26 -0.31
N LYS A 111 -3.76 5.54 0.98
CA LYS A 111 -3.56 4.56 2.04
C LYS A 111 -4.82 4.42 2.88
N GLY A 112 -5.24 3.18 3.11
CA GLY A 112 -6.29 2.89 4.07
C GLY A 112 -5.84 3.26 5.48
N ASN A 113 -6.72 3.89 6.24
CA ASN A 113 -6.49 4.24 7.65
C ASN A 113 -7.58 3.63 8.52
N ARG A 114 -7.21 2.61 9.29
CA ARG A 114 -8.11 1.87 10.19
C ARG A 114 -8.45 2.67 11.45
N PHE A 115 -7.61 3.65 11.81
CA PHE A 115 -7.85 4.51 12.96
C PHE A 115 -8.97 5.54 12.75
N LEU A 116 -9.30 5.85 11.48
CA LEU A 116 -10.40 6.73 11.13
C LEU A 116 -11.77 6.04 11.13
N HIS A 117 -11.80 4.71 11.21
CA HIS A 117 -13.04 3.95 11.11
C HIS A 117 -13.75 3.84 12.47
N ALA A 118 -15.09 3.88 12.47
CA ALA A 118 -15.90 3.78 13.70
C ALA A 118 -15.65 2.48 14.49
N ARG A 119 -15.22 1.41 13.81
CA ARG A 119 -14.88 0.11 14.40
C ARG A 119 -13.40 -0.05 14.78
N VAL A 120 -12.69 1.04 15.01
CA VAL A 120 -11.27 1.01 15.46
C VAL A 120 -11.09 0.20 16.76
N SER A 121 -12.13 0.07 17.57
CA SER A 121 -12.14 -0.76 18.79
C SER A 121 -11.93 -2.26 18.51
N ASP A 122 -12.30 -2.75 17.33
CA ASP A 122 -12.10 -4.15 16.91
C ASP A 122 -10.60 -4.49 16.75
N MET A 123 -9.77 -3.47 16.65
CA MET A 123 -8.33 -3.59 16.53
C MET A 123 -7.69 -3.88 17.91
N PRO A 124 -6.89 -4.94 18.06
CA PRO A 124 -6.20 -5.24 19.32
C PRO A 124 -5.39 -4.05 19.84
N LEU A 125 -5.48 -3.75 21.14
CA LEU A 125 -4.84 -2.57 21.75
C LEU A 125 -3.34 -2.50 21.47
N ALA A 126 -2.63 -3.63 21.54
CA ALA A 126 -1.21 -3.71 21.25
C ALA A 126 -0.89 -3.25 19.79
N ARG A 127 -1.72 -3.67 18.82
CA ARG A 127 -1.57 -3.24 17.42
C ARG A 127 -1.87 -1.75 17.25
N ARG A 128 -2.86 -1.22 17.98
CA ARG A 128 -3.19 0.22 17.97
C ARG A 128 -2.03 1.06 18.49
N VAL A 129 -1.46 0.69 19.63
CA VAL A 129 -0.32 1.41 20.23
C VAL A 129 0.91 1.31 19.32
N ALA A 130 1.28 0.10 18.90
CA ALA A 130 2.42 -0.10 17.99
C ALA A 130 2.26 0.64 16.67
N GLY A 131 1.06 0.62 16.08
CA GLY A 131 0.75 1.34 14.84
C GLY A 131 0.93 2.84 14.97
N LYS A 132 0.45 3.45 16.07
CA LYS A 132 0.63 4.89 16.34
C LYS A 132 2.09 5.27 16.55
N LEU A 133 2.87 4.45 17.25
CA LEU A 133 4.30 4.71 17.44
C LEU A 133 5.07 4.64 16.11
N LEU A 134 4.77 3.64 15.27
CA LEU A 134 5.37 3.55 13.94
C LEU A 134 4.93 4.70 13.03
N ALA A 135 3.68 5.15 13.12
CA ALA A 135 3.20 6.31 12.38
C ALA A 135 3.95 7.58 12.79
N LEU A 136 4.16 7.80 14.10
CA LEU A 136 4.94 8.93 14.60
C LEU A 136 6.37 8.92 14.05
N ALA A 137 7.06 7.77 14.09
CA ALA A 137 8.39 7.62 13.51
C ALA A 137 8.40 7.88 11.99
N THR A 138 7.38 7.40 11.27
CA THR A 138 7.24 7.62 9.82
C THR A 138 7.02 9.09 9.51
N ARG A 139 6.15 9.78 10.25
CA ARG A 139 5.92 11.23 10.12
C ARG A 139 7.22 12.03 10.31
N ALA A 140 7.95 11.74 11.38
CA ALA A 140 9.23 12.40 11.67
C ALA A 140 10.25 12.20 10.54
N ALA A 141 10.30 11.00 9.97
CA ALA A 141 11.25 10.66 8.92
C ALA A 141 10.86 11.21 7.54
N THR A 142 9.57 11.20 7.19
CA THR A 142 9.11 11.53 5.83
C THR A 142 8.53 12.94 5.71
N GLY A 143 8.06 13.53 6.80
CA GLY A 143 7.29 14.77 6.81
C GLY A 143 5.83 14.59 6.37
N LEU A 144 5.39 13.35 6.11
CA LEU A 144 4.02 13.04 5.71
C LEU A 144 3.09 13.06 6.91
N SER A 145 1.85 13.51 6.71
CA SER A 145 0.78 13.43 7.71
C SER A 145 0.03 12.11 7.58
N ILE A 146 0.65 11.01 8.04
CA ILE A 146 0.13 9.64 7.95
C ILE A 146 -0.14 9.08 9.36
N ASP A 147 -1.35 8.51 9.57
CA ASP A 147 -1.76 7.94 10.85
C ASP A 147 -1.72 6.41 10.88
N ASP A 148 -1.93 5.72 9.73
CA ASP A 148 -1.84 4.26 9.62
C ASP A 148 -0.81 3.83 8.59
N CYS A 149 0.47 3.95 8.93
CA CYS A 149 1.56 3.55 8.03
C CYS A 149 1.63 2.03 7.75
N GLN A 150 0.90 1.18 8.49
CA GLN A 150 0.96 -0.28 8.38
C GLN A 150 -0.21 -0.89 7.59
N CYS A 151 -1.27 -0.14 7.29
CA CYS A 151 -2.36 -0.66 6.49
C CYS A 151 -1.88 -1.02 5.08
N GLY A 152 -2.13 -2.26 4.64
CA GLY A 152 -1.77 -2.75 3.30
C GLY A 152 -2.80 -2.40 2.22
N TYR A 153 -4.00 -1.95 2.60
CA TYR A 153 -5.05 -1.56 1.66
C TYR A 153 -4.72 -0.21 1.05
N THR A 154 -4.34 -0.19 -0.21
CA THR A 154 -3.76 1.00 -0.86
C THR A 154 -4.17 1.10 -2.31
N ALA A 155 -4.07 2.30 -2.88
CA ALA A 155 -4.14 2.52 -4.32
C ALA A 155 -3.01 3.46 -4.76
N ILE A 156 -2.54 3.28 -5.98
CA ILE A 156 -1.45 4.07 -6.57
C ILE A 156 -1.74 4.34 -8.05
N SER A 157 -1.35 5.51 -8.51
CA SER A 157 -1.45 5.87 -9.94
C SER A 157 -0.34 5.22 -10.76
N ARG A 158 -0.64 4.93 -12.04
CA ARG A 158 0.36 4.49 -13.03
C ARG A 158 1.60 5.39 -13.04
N ALA A 159 1.40 6.70 -13.05
CA ALA A 159 2.48 7.67 -13.09
C ALA A 159 3.41 7.54 -11.87
N ALA A 160 2.84 7.38 -10.67
CA ALA A 160 3.63 7.19 -9.47
C ALA A 160 4.42 5.87 -9.50
N VAL A 161 3.79 4.75 -9.91
CA VAL A 161 4.49 3.46 -10.02
C VAL A 161 5.66 3.54 -11.01
N LEU A 162 5.46 4.15 -12.19
CA LEU A 162 6.51 4.29 -13.20
C LEU A 162 7.67 5.19 -12.75
N ALA A 163 7.40 6.18 -11.89
CA ALA A 163 8.43 7.05 -11.34
C ALA A 163 9.25 6.40 -10.22
N LEU A 164 8.80 5.25 -9.68
CA LEU A 164 9.49 4.54 -8.61
C LEU A 164 10.50 3.53 -9.16
N SER A 165 11.66 3.41 -8.51
CA SER A 165 12.60 2.30 -8.73
C SER A 165 12.09 1.09 -7.94
N LEU A 166 11.18 0.32 -8.53
CA LEU A 166 10.51 -0.80 -7.84
C LEU A 166 11.48 -1.87 -7.34
N ASP A 167 12.65 -2.02 -7.96
CA ASP A 167 13.69 -2.95 -7.53
C ASP A 167 14.34 -2.54 -6.20
N ASP A 168 14.26 -1.26 -5.83
CA ASP A 168 14.75 -0.73 -4.56
C ASP A 168 13.74 -0.90 -3.40
N LEU A 169 12.51 -1.32 -3.70
CA LEU A 169 11.49 -1.50 -2.67
C LEU A 169 11.85 -2.70 -1.78
N TRP A 170 11.71 -2.51 -0.47
CA TRP A 170 11.93 -3.59 0.48
C TRP A 170 10.99 -4.77 0.20
N PRO A 171 11.51 -6.00 -0.01
CA PRO A 171 10.71 -7.11 -0.52
C PRO A 171 9.80 -7.78 0.54
N ARG A 172 10.02 -7.54 1.82
CA ARG A 172 9.33 -8.24 2.92
C ARG A 172 8.49 -7.29 3.78
N PHE A 173 8.07 -7.73 4.99
CA PHE A 173 7.38 -6.87 5.96
C PHE A 173 8.16 -5.57 6.22
N GLY A 174 7.46 -4.43 6.19
CA GLY A 174 8.07 -3.09 6.25
C GLY A 174 8.02 -2.34 4.91
N TYR A 175 7.70 -3.02 3.80
CA TYR A 175 7.52 -2.38 2.50
C TYR A 175 6.60 -1.15 2.52
N PRO A 176 5.51 -1.08 3.33
CA PRO A 176 4.65 0.11 3.32
C PRO A 176 5.39 1.39 3.74
N ASN A 177 6.25 1.28 4.76
CA ASN A 177 7.06 2.42 5.22
C ASN A 177 8.15 2.79 4.21
N ASP A 178 8.74 1.79 3.57
CA ASP A 178 9.74 2.00 2.52
C ASP A 178 9.12 2.67 1.30
N LEU A 179 7.94 2.22 0.85
CA LEU A 179 7.17 2.82 -0.25
C LEU A 179 6.76 4.27 0.08
N LEU A 180 6.24 4.53 1.28
CA LEU A 180 5.92 5.89 1.73
C LEU A 180 7.14 6.81 1.66
N GLY A 181 8.31 6.33 2.10
CA GLY A 181 9.55 7.08 1.99
C GLY A 181 9.96 7.36 0.55
N MET A 182 9.76 6.41 -0.38
CA MET A 182 10.04 6.60 -1.80
C MET A 182 9.12 7.64 -2.44
N LEU A 183 7.84 7.61 -2.10
CA LEU A 183 6.83 8.54 -2.59
C LEU A 183 7.07 9.96 -2.05
N ALA A 184 7.33 10.07 -0.73
CA ALA A 184 7.63 11.34 -0.08
C ALA A 184 8.87 12.03 -0.69
N ALA A 185 9.92 11.25 -0.96
CA ALA A 185 11.15 11.77 -1.57
C ALA A 185 10.93 12.36 -2.97
N ARG A 186 9.84 11.98 -3.64
CA ARG A 186 9.49 12.47 -4.99
C ARG A 186 8.37 13.52 -4.97
N GLY A 187 7.88 13.90 -3.79
CA GLY A 187 6.83 14.92 -3.65
C GLY A 187 5.44 14.47 -4.11
N PHE A 188 5.18 13.16 -4.18
CA PHE A 188 3.86 12.67 -4.56
C PHE A 188 2.81 12.98 -3.49
N VAL A 189 1.61 13.36 -3.94
CA VAL A 189 0.46 13.61 -3.08
C VAL A 189 -0.08 12.28 -2.53
N ILE A 190 -0.19 12.20 -1.20
CA ILE A 190 -0.65 11.01 -0.49
C ILE A 190 -1.87 11.37 0.35
N GLU A 191 -2.97 10.62 0.17
CA GLU A 191 -4.18 10.73 0.99
C GLU A 191 -4.39 9.50 1.86
N GLU A 192 -4.99 9.68 3.04
CA GLU A 192 -5.53 8.59 3.84
C GLU A 192 -7.06 8.56 3.75
N VAL A 193 -7.62 7.36 3.64
CA VAL A 193 -9.07 7.15 3.64
C VAL A 193 -9.46 6.14 4.71
N SER A 194 -10.60 6.36 5.36
CA SER A 194 -11.12 5.43 6.36
C SER A 194 -11.41 4.08 5.73
N VAL A 195 -10.85 3.00 6.31
CA VAL A 195 -11.15 1.62 5.95
C VAL A 195 -11.48 0.81 7.19
N ARG A 196 -12.36 -0.18 7.02
CA ARG A 196 -12.78 -1.06 8.10
C ARG A 196 -11.62 -1.95 8.58
N PRO A 197 -11.30 -1.97 9.88
CA PRO A 197 -10.41 -2.97 10.44
C PRO A 197 -11.14 -4.33 10.47
N VAL A 198 -10.61 -5.32 9.77
CA VAL A 198 -11.13 -6.69 9.77
C VAL A 198 -10.10 -7.58 10.45
N TYR A 199 -10.51 -8.25 11.51
CA TYR A 199 -9.74 -9.24 12.24
C TYR A 199 -10.60 -10.49 12.44
N GLY A 200 -10.05 -11.65 12.19
CA GLY A 200 -10.78 -12.92 12.27
C GLY A 200 -9.82 -14.12 12.33
N ASP A 201 -10.04 -15.10 11.49
CA ASP A 201 -9.35 -16.39 11.47
C ASP A 201 -7.95 -16.36 10.84
N GLU A 202 -7.44 -15.18 10.49
CA GLU A 202 -6.15 -15.03 9.85
C GLU A 202 -4.98 -15.29 10.81
N GLN A 203 -3.91 -15.87 10.30
CA GLN A 203 -2.65 -15.99 11.02
C GLN A 203 -1.77 -14.76 10.75
N SER A 204 -1.55 -13.93 11.78
CA SER A 204 -0.67 -12.77 11.66
C SER A 204 0.76 -13.19 11.36
N GLY A 205 1.25 -12.88 10.15
CA GLY A 205 2.66 -13.05 9.78
C GLY A 205 3.60 -12.03 10.43
N VAL A 206 3.06 -11.00 11.09
CA VAL A 206 3.87 -9.93 11.72
C VAL A 206 4.31 -10.36 13.11
N ARG A 207 5.63 -10.38 13.34
CA ARG A 207 6.26 -10.73 14.62
C ARG A 207 6.90 -9.49 15.26
N PRO A 208 7.12 -9.43 16.59
CA PRO A 208 7.64 -8.25 17.29
C PRO A 208 8.97 -7.71 16.72
N TRP A 209 9.87 -8.58 16.26
CA TRP A 209 11.15 -8.15 15.67
C TRP A 209 11.01 -7.42 14.31
N HIS A 210 9.86 -7.58 13.61
CA HIS A 210 9.60 -6.79 12.41
C HIS A 210 9.55 -5.29 12.71
N ALA A 211 9.20 -4.89 13.95
CA ALA A 211 9.25 -3.48 14.36
C ALA A 211 10.65 -2.89 14.24
N LEU A 212 11.70 -3.63 14.62
CA LEU A 212 13.09 -3.20 14.48
C LEU A 212 13.48 -3.06 12.99
N THR A 213 13.07 -4.00 12.15
CA THR A 213 13.28 -3.91 10.70
C THR A 213 12.61 -2.66 10.12
N ILE A 214 11.36 -2.40 10.50
CA ILE A 214 10.60 -1.24 10.04
C ILE A 214 11.28 0.06 10.48
N LEU A 215 11.70 0.16 11.74
CA LEU A 215 12.43 1.34 12.24
C LEU A 215 13.75 1.55 11.50
N GLY A 216 14.47 0.47 11.20
CA GLY A 216 15.69 0.52 10.38
C GLY A 216 15.43 1.02 8.96
N LEU A 217 14.33 0.60 8.32
CA LEU A 217 13.93 1.08 7.00
C LEU A 217 13.55 2.56 7.02
N ILE A 218 12.78 2.99 8.03
CA ILE A 218 12.42 4.40 8.24
C ILE A 218 13.68 5.24 8.38
N ALA A 219 14.62 4.83 9.23
CA ALA A 219 15.90 5.53 9.42
C ALA A 219 16.75 5.58 8.14
N ARG A 220 16.84 4.45 7.42
CA ARG A 220 17.55 4.38 6.12
C ARG A 220 16.99 5.38 5.10
N ARG A 221 15.66 5.48 4.99
CA ARG A 221 15.00 6.42 4.06
C ARG A 221 15.20 7.86 4.53
N TYR A 222 15.09 8.12 5.82
CA TYR A 222 15.38 9.44 6.39
C TYR A 222 16.78 9.93 6.03
N VAL A 223 17.82 9.11 6.27
CA VAL A 223 19.22 9.45 5.96
C VAL A 223 19.40 9.71 4.47
N ARG A 224 18.80 8.90 3.60
CA ARG A 224 18.88 9.09 2.13
C ARG A 224 18.19 10.38 1.65
N GLN A 225 17.21 10.89 2.38
CA GLN A 225 16.51 12.13 2.05
C GLN A 225 17.23 13.40 2.57
N LEU A 226 18.13 13.29 3.54
CA LEU A 226 18.84 14.43 4.11
C LEU A 226 19.58 15.29 3.05
N PRO A 227 20.28 14.74 2.07
CA PRO A 227 20.94 15.53 1.02
C PRO A 227 19.92 16.25 0.13
N ALA A 228 18.82 15.57 -0.24
CA ALA A 228 17.78 16.12 -1.10
C ALA A 228 16.98 17.25 -0.41
N ARG A 229 16.75 17.14 0.91
CA ARG A 229 16.11 18.20 1.70
C ARG A 229 16.98 19.46 1.81
N ARG A 230 18.29 19.33 1.75
CA ARG A 230 19.23 20.47 1.71
C ARG A 230 19.30 21.13 0.33
N ALA A 231 18.91 20.42 -0.72
CA ALA A 231 18.94 20.86 -2.10
C ALA A 231 17.58 21.23 -2.69
N LEU A 232 16.55 21.52 -1.87
CA LEU A 232 15.29 22.05 -2.34
C LEU A 232 15.53 23.36 -3.09
N PRO A 233 15.26 23.45 -4.41
CA PRO A 233 15.48 24.65 -5.19
C PRO A 233 14.64 25.81 -4.64
N GLU A 234 15.18 27.01 -4.68
CA GLU A 234 14.48 28.28 -4.38
C GLU A 234 13.16 28.44 -5.13
N ALA A 235 12.99 27.79 -6.27
CA ALA A 235 11.76 27.79 -7.07
C ALA A 235 10.51 27.29 -6.32
N LEU A 236 10.64 26.30 -5.42
CA LEU A 236 9.50 25.83 -4.59
C LEU A 236 9.24 26.70 -3.35
N ARG A 237 10.15 27.62 -3.02
CA ARG A 237 9.91 28.68 -2.04
C ARG A 237 9.14 29.86 -2.65
N ALA A 238 9.29 30.08 -3.95
CA ALA A 238 8.57 31.13 -4.68
C ALA A 238 7.07 30.82 -4.77
N ASP A 239 6.67 29.56 -4.97
CA ASP A 239 5.24 29.18 -5.02
C ASP A 239 4.53 29.38 -3.67
N ARG A 240 5.20 29.11 -2.54
CA ARG A 240 4.63 29.43 -1.21
C ARG A 240 4.52 30.93 -0.95
N ALA A 241 5.48 31.71 -1.42
CA ALA A 241 5.41 33.17 -1.29
C ALA A 241 4.28 33.78 -2.14
N ILE A 242 3.89 33.13 -3.23
CA ILE A 242 2.73 33.54 -4.04
C ILE A 242 1.42 33.20 -3.32
N ASP A 243 1.31 32.04 -2.69
CA ASP A 243 0.12 31.64 -1.92
C ASP A 243 -0.06 32.54 -0.67
N ASP A 244 1.04 32.91 0.01
CA ASP A 244 1.01 33.83 1.14
C ASP A 244 0.59 35.25 0.69
N LEU A 245 1.05 35.73 -0.46
CA LEU A 245 0.65 37.03 -1.03
C LEU A 245 -0.81 37.07 -1.50
N LEU A 246 -1.35 35.93 -1.94
CA LEU A 246 -2.78 35.84 -2.33
C LEU A 246 -3.71 35.77 -1.11
N SER A 247 -3.24 35.23 0.01
CA SER A 247 -4.01 35.18 1.27
C SER A 247 -4.05 36.50 2.05
N GLU A 248 -3.12 37.42 1.81
CA GLU A 248 -3.12 38.77 2.39
C GLU A 248 -3.93 39.79 1.57
N ALA A 249 -4.45 39.39 0.40
CA ALA A 249 -5.20 40.27 -0.51
C ALA A 249 -6.73 40.05 -0.46
N GLU A 250 -7.25 39.17 0.42
CA GLU A 250 -8.66 38.98 0.75
C GLU A 250 -8.98 39.57 2.15
#